data_6165670ee3fc14444087b4ceda3ca0c3
#
_entry.id   6165670ee3fc14444087b4ceda3ca0c3
#
_cell.length_a   1.000
_cell.length_b   1.000
_cell.length_c   1.000
_cell.angle_alpha   90.00
_cell.angle_beta   90.00
_cell.angle_gamma   90.00
#
_symmetry.space_group_name_H-M   'P 1'
#
loop_
_entity.id
_entity.type
_entity.pdbx_description
1 polymer ?
#
loop_
_entity_poly.entity_id
_entity_poly.type
_entity_poly.pdbx_seq_one_letter_code
_entity_poly.pdbx_strand_id
1 'polypeptide(L)'
;TKWVLRWLAYPIQHPGAKMRTALIFHGPQGTGKNLFFESIMGIYGEYGRIVGQAEIEDKFNDWASRKLFLIADEVVARQELYHVKNKLKSFVTGEWIRINPKNVAAHDERNHCNVVYLSNEIQPLPLEADDRRHFVIWTPPKLSESFYQQIRDELDNGGIAALHQYLLDLDLGDFDE
;
A
#
# COMPACT_ATOMS: atom_id res chain seq x y z
N THR A 1 -3.07 2.93 15.91
CA THR A 1 -3.59 3.96 14.99
C THR A 1 -2.56 5.06 14.72
N LYS A 2 -1.96 5.69 15.75
CA LYS A 2 -0.96 6.77 15.54
C LYS A 2 0.21 6.36 14.63
N TRP A 3 0.76 5.17 14.81
CA TRP A 3 1.88 4.68 14.01
C TRP A 3 1.51 4.59 12.52
N VAL A 4 0.34 4.06 12.19
CA VAL A 4 -0.14 3.96 10.79
C VAL A 4 -0.30 5.34 10.16
N LEU A 5 -0.87 6.30 10.89
CA LEU A 5 -1.03 7.67 10.38
C LEU A 5 0.33 8.33 10.13
N ARG A 6 1.31 8.13 11.01
CA ARG A 6 2.69 8.60 10.82
C ARG A 6 3.37 7.92 9.63
N TRP A 7 3.16 6.61 9.47
CA TRP A 7 3.66 5.86 8.32
C TRP A 7 3.11 6.40 6.99
N LEU A 8 1.82 6.78 6.95
CA LEU A 8 1.21 7.41 5.78
C LEU A 8 1.67 8.86 5.56
N ALA A 9 1.85 9.61 6.64
CA ALA A 9 2.24 11.02 6.59
C ALA A 9 3.71 11.20 6.22
N TYR A 10 4.60 10.33 6.70
CA TYR A 10 6.05 10.47 6.50
C TYR A 10 6.46 10.64 5.03
N PRO A 11 6.07 9.77 4.08
CA PRO A 11 6.45 9.93 2.68
C PRO A 11 5.73 11.11 1.98
N ILE A 12 4.65 11.62 2.54
CA ILE A 12 3.96 12.84 2.06
C ILE A 12 4.75 14.08 2.50
N GLN A 13 5.21 14.11 3.74
CA GLN A 13 6.05 15.21 4.29
C GLN A 13 7.48 15.15 3.77
N HIS A 14 7.99 13.96 3.42
CA HIS A 14 9.32 13.71 2.88
C HIS A 14 9.23 13.01 1.50
N PRO A 15 8.93 13.74 0.42
CA PRO A 15 8.75 13.16 -0.90
C PRO A 15 9.96 12.33 -1.36
N GLY A 16 9.68 11.08 -1.74
CA GLY A 16 10.72 10.13 -2.13
C GLY A 16 11.22 9.24 -0.99
N ALA A 17 10.76 9.46 0.24
CA ALA A 17 11.05 8.54 1.35
C ALA A 17 10.55 7.14 1.06
N LYS A 18 11.40 6.15 1.35
CA LYS A 18 11.11 4.73 1.17
C LYS A 18 10.96 4.06 2.53
N MET A 19 9.72 3.74 2.88
CA MET A 19 9.43 3.00 4.10
C MET A 19 9.98 1.58 4.00
N ARG A 20 10.72 1.13 5.01
CA ARG A 20 11.27 -0.23 5.09
C ARG A 20 10.27 -1.26 5.56
N THR A 21 9.08 -0.79 5.89
CA THR A 21 7.93 -1.61 6.30
C THR A 21 6.78 -1.42 5.32
N ALA A 22 5.99 -2.47 5.13
CA ALA A 22 4.72 -2.43 4.43
C ALA A 22 3.56 -2.65 5.40
N LEU A 23 2.40 -2.10 5.08
CA LEU A 23 1.17 -2.33 5.84
C LEU A 23 0.43 -3.53 5.26
N ILE A 24 -0.11 -4.38 6.12
CA ILE A 24 -1.05 -5.44 5.74
C ILE A 24 -2.34 -5.20 6.50
N PHE A 25 -3.40 -4.85 5.78
CA PHE A 25 -4.75 -4.75 6.33
C PHE A 25 -5.57 -5.93 5.88
N HIS A 26 -5.98 -6.77 6.81
CA HIS A 26 -6.76 -7.96 6.51
C HIS A 26 -7.96 -8.10 7.45
N GLY A 27 -8.96 -8.88 7.01
CA GLY A 27 -10.19 -9.08 7.78
C GLY A 27 -11.43 -9.10 6.90
N PRO A 28 -12.64 -9.12 7.48
CA PRO A 28 -13.88 -9.32 6.75
C PRO A 28 -14.07 -8.36 5.57
N GLN A 29 -14.77 -8.80 4.54
CA GLN A 29 -15.14 -7.98 3.40
C GLN A 29 -16.07 -6.83 3.83
N GLY A 30 -15.96 -5.69 3.14
CA GLY A 30 -16.84 -4.54 3.36
C GLY A 30 -16.50 -3.72 4.60
N THR A 31 -15.31 -3.89 5.19
CA THR A 31 -14.87 -3.15 6.38
C THR A 31 -14.22 -1.79 6.06
N GLY A 32 -14.27 -1.34 4.80
CA GLY A 32 -13.74 -0.05 4.36
C GLY A 32 -12.25 0.00 4.07
N LYS A 33 -11.56 -1.14 4.00
CA LYS A 33 -10.12 -1.20 3.69
C LYS A 33 -9.79 -0.45 2.39
N ASN A 34 -10.47 -0.81 1.30
CA ASN A 34 -10.25 -0.19 -0.01
C ASN A 34 -10.60 1.30 0.02
N LEU A 35 -11.76 1.66 0.56
CA LEU A 35 -12.20 3.06 0.65
C LEU A 35 -11.14 3.94 1.34
N PHE A 36 -10.57 3.47 2.45
CA PHE A 36 -9.53 4.21 3.18
C PHE A 36 -8.24 4.36 2.35
N PHE A 37 -7.74 3.28 1.76
CA PHE A 37 -6.46 3.34 1.03
C PHE A 37 -6.59 3.96 -0.36
N GLU A 38 -7.76 3.88 -1.00
CA GLU A 38 -8.07 4.61 -2.23
C GLU A 38 -8.11 6.12 -1.99
N SER A 39 -8.59 6.55 -0.81
CA SER A 39 -8.53 7.97 -0.41
C SER A 39 -7.07 8.45 -0.29
N ILE A 40 -6.20 7.65 0.31
CA ILE A 40 -4.77 7.93 0.39
C ILE A 40 -4.15 7.95 -1.01
N MET A 41 -4.48 6.96 -1.85
CA MET A 41 -3.99 6.90 -3.23
C MET A 41 -4.42 8.12 -4.05
N GLY A 42 -5.60 8.69 -3.78
CA GLY A 42 -6.07 9.92 -4.40
C GLY A 42 -5.13 11.11 -4.18
N ILE A 43 -4.39 11.15 -3.07
CA ILE A 43 -3.35 12.16 -2.81
C ILE A 43 -2.17 12.00 -3.79
N TYR A 44 -1.80 10.76 -4.12
CA TYR A 44 -0.66 10.46 -5.00
C TYR A 44 -1.02 10.61 -6.50
N GLY A 45 -2.31 10.61 -6.87
CA GLY A 45 -2.75 10.73 -8.26
C GLY A 45 -2.11 9.67 -9.17
N GLU A 46 -1.46 10.10 -10.24
CA GLU A 46 -0.80 9.21 -11.21
C GLU A 46 0.38 8.40 -10.62
N TYR A 47 0.93 8.83 -9.50
CA TYR A 47 2.00 8.13 -8.77
C TYR A 47 1.47 7.03 -7.85
N GLY A 48 0.16 6.89 -7.72
CA GLY A 48 -0.52 5.78 -7.05
C GLY A 48 -0.94 4.68 -8.04
N ARG A 49 -1.03 3.42 -7.59
CA ARG A 49 -1.54 2.31 -8.39
C ARG A 49 -2.17 1.24 -7.51
N ILE A 50 -3.27 0.66 -7.98
CA ILE A 50 -3.82 -0.59 -7.46
C ILE A 50 -3.38 -1.72 -8.37
N VAL A 51 -2.92 -2.81 -7.79
CA VAL A 51 -2.54 -4.03 -8.51
C VAL A 51 -3.16 -5.25 -7.83
N GLY A 52 -3.63 -6.18 -8.64
CA GLY A 52 -4.16 -7.45 -8.19
C GLY A 52 -3.15 -8.59 -8.31
N GLN A 53 -3.59 -9.78 -7.93
CA GLN A 53 -2.78 -11.00 -7.93
C GLN A 53 -2.14 -11.27 -9.31
N ALA A 54 -2.92 -11.19 -10.39
CA ALA A 54 -2.45 -11.51 -11.74
C ALA A 54 -1.30 -10.58 -12.19
N GLU A 55 -1.39 -9.29 -11.88
CA GLU A 55 -0.33 -8.31 -12.21
C GLU A 55 0.95 -8.59 -11.41
N ILE A 56 0.82 -8.98 -10.14
CA ILE A 56 1.97 -9.29 -9.28
C ILE A 56 2.66 -10.57 -9.74
N GLU A 57 1.91 -11.57 -10.21
CA GLU A 57 2.44 -12.83 -10.71
C GLU A 57 3.06 -12.70 -12.11
N ASP A 58 2.66 -11.71 -12.89
CA ASP A 58 3.21 -11.51 -14.24
C ASP A 58 4.70 -11.19 -14.17
N LYS A 59 5.41 -11.65 -15.21
CA LYS A 59 6.81 -11.29 -15.46
C LYS A 59 7.00 -9.82 -15.82
N PHE A 60 5.99 -9.19 -16.40
CA PHE A 60 5.99 -7.76 -16.72
C PHE A 60 5.50 -6.96 -15.53
N ASN A 61 6.17 -5.86 -15.21
CA ASN A 61 5.86 -5.04 -14.05
C ASN A 61 6.01 -3.54 -14.32
N ASP A 62 5.76 -3.12 -15.54
CA ASP A 62 5.76 -1.72 -15.94
C ASP A 62 4.77 -0.86 -15.14
N TRP A 63 3.73 -1.48 -14.55
CA TRP A 63 2.81 -0.86 -13.62
C TRP A 63 3.51 -0.30 -12.35
N ALA A 64 4.71 -0.75 -12.03
CA ALA A 64 5.48 -0.29 -10.88
C ALA A 64 6.38 0.91 -11.17
N SER A 65 6.60 1.21 -12.47
CA SER A 65 7.47 2.31 -12.89
C SER A 65 6.98 3.65 -12.37
N ARG A 66 7.87 4.43 -11.73
CA ARG A 66 7.61 5.76 -11.21
C ARG A 66 6.45 5.84 -10.20
N LYS A 67 6.18 4.76 -9.46
CA LYS A 67 5.12 4.77 -8.44
C LYS A 67 5.70 5.08 -7.06
N LEU A 68 4.94 5.86 -6.29
CA LEU A 68 5.23 6.23 -4.90
C LEU A 68 4.35 5.48 -3.91
N PHE A 69 3.15 5.09 -4.32
CA PHE A 69 2.20 4.40 -3.47
C PHE A 69 1.51 3.26 -4.22
N LEU A 70 1.51 2.07 -3.64
CA LEU A 70 0.94 0.87 -4.23
C LEU A 70 -0.04 0.21 -3.28
N ILE A 71 -1.23 -0.07 -3.78
CA ILE A 71 -2.20 -0.94 -3.13
C ILE A 71 -2.17 -2.29 -3.83
N ALA A 72 -1.70 -3.32 -3.13
CA ALA A 72 -1.77 -4.70 -3.57
C ALA A 72 -3.08 -5.30 -3.02
N ASP A 73 -4.12 -5.32 -3.86
CA ASP A 73 -5.47 -5.71 -3.47
C ASP A 73 -5.76 -7.19 -3.75
N GLU A 74 -6.39 -7.85 -2.78
CA GLU A 74 -6.72 -9.28 -2.83
C GLU A 74 -5.55 -10.20 -3.16
N VAL A 75 -4.33 -9.81 -2.74
CA VAL A 75 -3.15 -10.63 -2.93
C VAL A 75 -3.11 -11.73 -1.89
N VAL A 76 -3.18 -12.96 -2.36
CA VAL A 76 -3.06 -14.17 -1.55
C VAL A 76 -1.75 -14.86 -1.93
N ALA A 77 -0.80 -14.88 -1.03
CA ALA A 77 0.41 -15.65 -1.25
C ALA A 77 0.15 -17.12 -0.94
N ARG A 78 -0.17 -17.91 -1.95
CA ARG A 78 -0.20 -19.37 -1.85
C ARG A 78 1.22 -19.87 -1.60
N GLN A 79 1.36 -20.94 -0.79
CA GLN A 79 2.68 -21.50 -0.42
C GLN A 79 3.55 -21.89 -1.63
N GLU A 80 2.93 -22.13 -2.79
CA GLU A 80 3.59 -22.53 -4.04
C GLU A 80 4.28 -21.38 -4.78
N LEU A 81 4.08 -20.11 -4.36
CA LEU A 81 4.55 -18.92 -5.06
C LEU A 81 5.76 -18.26 -4.36
N TYR A 82 6.82 -19.03 -4.10
CA TYR A 82 8.06 -18.48 -3.52
C TYR A 82 8.66 -17.31 -4.32
N HIS A 83 8.53 -17.33 -5.64
CA HIS A 83 9.01 -16.24 -6.49
C HIS A 83 8.23 -14.94 -6.28
N VAL A 84 6.91 -15.02 -6.04
CA VAL A 84 6.07 -13.87 -5.69
C VAL A 84 6.48 -13.30 -4.34
N LYS A 85 6.71 -14.16 -3.34
CA LYS A 85 7.17 -13.74 -2.01
C LYS A 85 8.48 -12.94 -2.10
N ASN A 86 9.46 -13.41 -2.87
CA ASN A 86 10.73 -12.73 -3.03
C ASN A 86 10.58 -11.41 -3.80
N LYS A 87 9.72 -11.38 -4.82
CA LYS A 87 9.37 -10.16 -5.56
C LYS A 87 8.75 -9.13 -4.62
N LEU A 88 7.77 -9.52 -3.80
CA LEU A 88 7.13 -8.64 -2.82
C LEU A 88 8.12 -8.14 -1.76
N LYS A 89 8.98 -9.01 -1.23
CA LYS A 89 10.04 -8.61 -0.30
C LYS A 89 10.97 -7.55 -0.90
N SER A 90 11.37 -7.72 -2.16
CA SER A 90 12.24 -6.75 -2.85
C SER A 90 11.54 -5.40 -3.07
N PHE A 91 10.23 -5.40 -3.28
CA PHE A 91 9.44 -4.17 -3.35
C PHE A 91 9.42 -3.39 -2.04
N VAL A 92 9.38 -4.10 -0.90
CA VAL A 92 9.33 -3.45 0.42
C VAL A 92 10.69 -2.87 0.82
N THR A 93 11.79 -3.62 0.64
CA THR A 93 13.10 -3.23 1.20
C THR A 93 14.17 -2.91 0.17
N GLY A 94 13.94 -3.19 -1.11
CA GLY A 94 14.93 -2.93 -2.16
C GLY A 94 15.07 -1.44 -2.46
N GLU A 95 16.30 -0.94 -2.56
CA GLU A 95 16.59 0.43 -3.00
C GLU A 95 16.36 0.63 -4.51
N TRP A 96 16.48 -0.44 -5.26
CA TRP A 96 16.29 -0.49 -6.71
C TRP A 96 15.24 -1.51 -7.07
N ILE A 97 14.49 -1.21 -8.12
CA ILE A 97 13.49 -2.10 -8.69
C ILE A 97 13.78 -2.31 -10.17
N ARG A 98 13.83 -3.58 -10.58
CA ARG A 98 13.92 -3.94 -11.99
C ARG A 98 12.56 -3.78 -12.63
N ILE A 99 12.45 -2.85 -13.58
CA ILE A 99 11.27 -2.67 -14.41
C ILE A 99 11.45 -3.46 -15.70
N ASN A 100 10.50 -4.33 -15.97
CA ASN A 100 10.47 -5.21 -17.14
C ASN A 100 9.20 -4.96 -17.97
N PRO A 101 9.19 -3.93 -18.83
CA PRO A 101 8.04 -3.62 -19.66
C PRO A 101 7.90 -4.64 -20.79
N LYS A 102 6.67 -4.80 -21.30
CA LYS A 102 6.44 -5.64 -22.48
C LYS A 102 7.04 -4.99 -23.73
N ASN A 103 7.84 -5.76 -24.48
CA ASN A 103 8.46 -5.34 -25.76
C ASN A 103 9.44 -4.16 -25.66
N VAL A 104 9.90 -3.83 -24.47
CA VAL A 104 10.90 -2.77 -24.22
C VAL A 104 12.03 -3.36 -23.37
N ALA A 105 13.25 -2.85 -23.54
CA ALA A 105 14.37 -3.29 -22.72
C ALA A 105 14.12 -3.03 -21.24
N ALA A 106 14.37 -4.03 -20.40
CA ALA A 106 14.26 -3.89 -18.96
C ALA A 106 15.34 -2.94 -18.43
N HIS A 107 14.97 -2.14 -17.44
CA HIS A 107 15.85 -1.16 -16.80
C HIS A 107 15.65 -1.15 -15.29
N ASP A 108 16.58 -0.53 -14.57
CA ASP A 108 16.47 -0.37 -13.13
C ASP A 108 16.06 1.05 -12.78
N GLU A 109 15.13 1.18 -11.85
CA GLU A 109 14.68 2.45 -11.28
C GLU A 109 14.93 2.47 -9.78
N ARG A 110 15.15 3.67 -9.22
CA ARG A 110 15.18 3.83 -7.78
C ARG A 110 13.79 3.57 -7.19
N ASN A 111 13.73 2.76 -6.15
CA ASN A 111 12.48 2.36 -5.55
C ASN A 111 12.03 3.35 -4.47
N HIS A 112 11.05 4.17 -4.78
CA HIS A 112 10.38 5.08 -3.85
C HIS A 112 8.96 4.63 -3.51
N CYS A 113 8.57 3.42 -3.95
CA CYS A 113 7.21 2.93 -3.84
C CYS A 113 6.93 2.33 -2.46
N ASN A 114 5.99 2.90 -1.73
CA ASN A 114 5.49 2.39 -0.46
C ASN A 114 4.26 1.52 -0.69
N VAL A 115 4.19 0.36 -0.03
CA VAL A 115 3.23 -0.71 -0.38
C VAL A 115 2.30 -0.99 0.78
N VAL A 116 1.01 -1.11 0.45
CA VAL A 116 -0.03 -1.61 1.35
C VAL A 116 -0.68 -2.85 0.73
N TYR A 117 -0.82 -3.90 1.51
CA TYR A 117 -1.51 -5.12 1.13
C TYR A 117 -2.89 -5.14 1.75
N LEU A 118 -3.92 -5.38 0.92
CA LEU A 118 -5.29 -5.56 1.36
C LEU A 118 -5.73 -7.01 1.10
N SER A 119 -6.38 -7.62 2.08
CA SER A 119 -6.87 -8.98 1.94
C SER A 119 -8.11 -9.25 2.78
N ASN A 120 -8.94 -10.16 2.31
CA ASN A 120 -10.07 -10.69 3.07
C ASN A 120 -9.71 -12.00 3.80
N GLU A 121 -8.52 -12.54 3.57
CA GLU A 121 -8.06 -13.79 4.14
C GLU A 121 -7.54 -13.62 5.58
N ILE A 122 -7.65 -14.69 6.37
CA ILE A 122 -7.08 -14.73 7.74
C ILE A 122 -5.56 -14.71 7.68
N GLN A 123 -4.96 -15.36 6.69
CA GLN A 123 -3.52 -15.41 6.45
C GLN A 123 -3.22 -14.87 5.03
N PRO A 124 -3.14 -13.56 4.86
CA PRO A 124 -2.99 -12.96 3.53
C PRO A 124 -1.64 -13.25 2.88
N LEU A 125 -0.57 -13.29 3.68
CA LEU A 125 0.80 -13.52 3.22
C LEU A 125 1.49 -14.56 4.13
N PRO A 126 2.36 -15.43 3.58
CA PRO A 126 3.18 -16.35 4.37
C PRO A 126 4.33 -15.57 5.00
N LEU A 127 4.07 -14.96 6.15
CA LEU A 127 5.07 -14.27 6.93
C LEU A 127 5.89 -15.26 7.76
N GLU A 128 7.17 -15.00 7.89
CA GLU A 128 8.05 -15.68 8.82
C GLU A 128 7.83 -15.13 10.23
N ALA A 129 8.08 -15.94 11.26
CA ALA A 129 7.82 -15.54 12.64
C ALA A 129 8.67 -14.31 13.09
N ASP A 130 9.80 -14.09 12.43
CA ASP A 130 10.73 -12.99 12.64
C ASP A 130 10.63 -11.89 11.56
N ASP A 131 9.56 -11.88 10.77
CA ASP A 131 9.39 -10.87 9.71
C ASP A 131 9.10 -9.49 10.32
N ARG A 132 10.06 -8.58 10.17
CA ARG A 132 10.03 -7.19 10.64
C ARG A 132 9.65 -6.17 9.56
N ARG A 133 9.34 -6.65 8.34
CA ARG A 133 9.02 -5.79 7.19
C ARG A 133 7.54 -5.50 7.06
N HIS A 134 6.70 -6.20 7.79
CA HIS A 134 5.26 -6.09 7.65
C HIS A 134 4.60 -5.72 8.98
N PHE A 135 3.78 -4.68 8.95
CA PHE A 135 2.91 -4.30 10.04
C PHE A 135 1.49 -4.80 9.76
N VAL A 136 1.09 -5.85 10.48
CA VAL A 136 -0.16 -6.59 10.21
C VAL A 136 -1.28 -6.06 11.09
N ILE A 137 -2.41 -5.72 10.47
CA ILE A 137 -3.57 -5.15 11.12
C ILE A 137 -4.81 -5.94 10.74
N TRP A 138 -5.48 -6.49 11.75
CA TRP A 138 -6.82 -7.04 11.59
C TRP A 138 -7.85 -5.92 11.64
N THR A 139 -8.70 -5.83 10.59
CA THR A 139 -9.75 -4.82 10.53
C THR A 139 -10.96 -5.23 11.36
N PRO A 140 -11.61 -4.27 12.07
CA PRO A 140 -12.80 -4.56 12.84
C PRO A 140 -13.98 -4.98 11.93
N PRO A 141 -15.08 -5.51 12.48
CA PRO A 141 -16.28 -5.82 11.72
C PRO A 141 -16.83 -4.60 10.97
N LYS A 142 -17.59 -4.87 9.90
CA LYS A 142 -18.26 -3.84 9.10
C LYS A 142 -19.10 -2.91 9.98
N LEU A 143 -18.97 -1.60 9.76
CA LEU A 143 -19.79 -0.56 10.36
C LEU A 143 -21.12 -0.37 9.57
N SER A 144 -21.95 0.59 9.96
CA SER A 144 -23.19 0.88 9.26
C SER A 144 -22.95 1.40 7.85
N GLU A 145 -23.86 1.13 6.92
CA GLU A 145 -23.76 1.67 5.56
C GLU A 145 -23.78 3.21 5.55
N SER A 146 -24.54 3.82 6.47
CA SER A 146 -24.58 5.26 6.62
C SER A 146 -23.23 5.87 6.97
N PHE A 147 -22.41 5.18 7.76
CA PHE A 147 -21.04 5.62 8.06
C PHE A 147 -20.16 5.67 6.80
N TYR A 148 -20.20 4.62 5.99
CA TYR A 148 -19.43 4.61 4.75
C TYR A 148 -19.94 5.61 3.72
N GLN A 149 -21.26 5.86 3.70
CA GLN A 149 -21.83 6.88 2.82
C GLN A 149 -21.37 8.28 3.21
N GLN A 150 -21.33 8.61 4.49
CA GLN A 150 -20.80 9.89 4.97
C GLN A 150 -19.34 10.10 4.54
N ILE A 151 -18.50 9.05 4.64
CA ILE A 151 -17.11 9.13 4.18
C ILE A 151 -17.05 9.41 2.68
N ARG A 152 -17.84 8.70 1.86
CA ARG A 152 -17.88 8.95 0.40
C ARG A 152 -18.32 10.39 0.10
N ASP A 153 -19.34 10.86 0.76
CA ASP A 153 -19.85 12.23 0.59
C ASP A 153 -18.78 13.28 0.98
N GLU A 154 -18.01 13.04 2.04
CA GLU A 154 -16.87 13.91 2.41
C GLU A 154 -15.77 13.87 1.36
N LEU A 155 -15.40 12.68 0.85
CA LEU A 155 -14.36 12.54 -0.17
C LEU A 155 -14.74 13.26 -1.46
N ASP A 156 -16.00 13.18 -1.88
CA ASP A 156 -16.53 13.87 -3.06
C ASP A 156 -16.58 15.41 -2.88
N ASN A 157 -16.62 15.88 -1.63
CA ASN A 157 -16.68 17.29 -1.28
C ASN A 157 -15.33 17.85 -0.76
N GLY A 158 -14.22 17.39 -1.28
CA GLY A 158 -12.89 17.90 -0.97
C GLY A 158 -12.17 17.17 0.16
N GLY A 159 -12.70 16.03 0.61
CA GLY A 159 -12.11 15.23 1.70
C GLY A 159 -10.68 14.74 1.41
N ILE A 160 -10.34 14.47 0.15
CA ILE A 160 -8.96 14.09 -0.22
C ILE A 160 -7.99 15.23 0.05
N ALA A 161 -8.34 16.48 -0.29
CA ALA A 161 -7.51 17.64 -0.02
C ALA A 161 -7.37 17.90 1.49
N ALA A 162 -8.46 17.76 2.23
CA ALA A 162 -8.45 17.88 3.69
C ALA A 162 -7.60 16.79 4.35
N LEU A 163 -7.69 15.54 3.88
CA LEU A 163 -6.86 14.42 4.34
C LEU A 163 -5.38 14.67 4.03
N HIS A 164 -5.06 15.18 2.84
CA HIS A 164 -3.70 15.55 2.46
C HIS A 164 -3.14 16.61 3.41
N GLN A 165 -3.89 17.70 3.66
CA GLN A 165 -3.47 18.74 4.60
C GLN A 165 -3.27 18.19 6.01
N TYR A 166 -4.19 17.34 6.48
CA TYR A 166 -4.06 16.68 7.79
C TYR A 166 -2.77 15.87 7.91
N LEU A 167 -2.41 15.10 6.87
CA LEU A 167 -1.19 14.30 6.86
C LEU A 167 0.08 15.17 6.76
N LEU A 168 0.02 16.31 6.07
CA LEU A 168 1.12 17.28 6.02
C LEU A 168 1.38 17.93 7.38
N ASP A 169 0.33 18.22 8.15
CA ASP A 169 0.41 18.89 9.45
C ASP A 169 0.61 17.91 10.62
N LEU A 170 0.55 16.61 10.36
CA LEU A 170 0.64 15.60 11.42
C LEU A 170 2.03 15.60 12.07
N ASP A 171 2.05 15.72 13.40
CA ASP A 171 3.28 15.57 14.16
C ASP A 171 3.83 14.14 14.07
N LEU A 172 4.97 13.99 13.42
CA LEU A 172 5.66 12.70 13.29
C LEU A 172 6.38 12.30 14.57
N GLY A 173 6.71 13.24 15.46
CA GLY A 173 7.50 12.98 16.66
C GLY A 173 8.85 12.36 16.31
N ASP A 174 9.15 11.22 16.94
CA ASP A 174 10.36 10.42 16.74
C ASP A 174 10.17 9.28 15.69
N PHE A 175 9.17 9.39 14.81
CA PHE A 175 8.92 8.39 13.79
C PHE A 175 10.04 8.40 12.75
N ASP A 176 10.60 7.21 12.47
CA ASP A 176 11.67 6.96 11.50
C ASP A 176 11.22 5.88 10.49
N GLU A 177 11.79 5.89 9.26
CA GLU A 177 11.48 5.00 8.14
C GLU A 177 11.99 3.55 8.28
#